data_2f4ddfa2fdd4ab8f5c55585d79a40686
#
_entry.id   2f4ddfa2fdd4ab8f5c55585d79a40686
#
_cell.length_a   1.000
_cell.length_b   1.000
_cell.length_c   1.000
_cell.angle_alpha   90.00
_cell.angle_beta   90.00
_cell.angle_gamma   90.00
#
_symmetry.space_group_name_H-M   'P 1'
#
loop_
_entity.id
_entity.type
_entity.pdbx_description
1 polymer ?
#
loop_
_entity_poly.entity_id
_entity_poly.type
_entity_poly.pdbx_seq_one_letter_code
_entity_poly.pdbx_strand_id
1 'polypeptide(L)'
;MISLDWKERLKKDTIDFVESKLQHKYYDIDVVYNAYPLRIDNKVPHAVITLVGKTLGSKIYKDAENYFDFYEYLLKEKGENGRIIFAYIMARAVRKKPDIFIEYLESFLFTTDDQKACNLVIDKAIFPFIKKHPKENLDLLIKWIKKDSKILTQSIQKLLVKLIHFDPKLIKPIFHKLEISWLYATPNMIKLNTNFLKAVYNINSNFYISVYKNYKSTRNPIFA
;
A
#
# COMPACT_ATOMS: atom_id res chain seq x y z
N MET A 1 -18.82 14.39 -7.56
CA MET A 1 -19.53 13.34 -6.79
C MET A 1 -20.23 12.42 -7.80
N ILE A 2 -20.15 11.09 -7.65
CA ILE A 2 -20.88 10.15 -8.52
C ILE A 2 -22.35 10.17 -8.09
N SER A 3 -23.31 10.40 -9.05
CA SER A 3 -24.73 10.32 -8.73
C SER A 3 -25.12 8.90 -8.27
N LEU A 4 -26.25 8.79 -7.55
CA LEU A 4 -26.71 7.52 -7.02
C LEU A 4 -26.96 6.50 -8.15
N ASP A 5 -27.61 6.92 -9.22
CA ASP A 5 -27.89 6.08 -10.39
C ASP A 5 -26.64 5.52 -11.04
N TRP A 6 -25.62 6.36 -11.22
CA TRP A 6 -24.34 5.91 -11.77
C TRP A 6 -23.56 5.00 -10.84
N LYS A 7 -23.71 5.18 -9.53
CA LYS A 7 -23.13 4.27 -8.54
C LYS A 7 -23.68 2.85 -8.67
N GLU A 8 -24.98 2.72 -8.73
CA GLU A 8 -25.64 1.41 -8.85
C GLU A 8 -25.36 0.78 -10.22
N ARG A 9 -25.40 1.57 -11.29
CA ARG A 9 -25.02 1.10 -12.63
C ARG A 9 -23.60 0.57 -12.68
N LEU A 10 -22.62 1.34 -12.20
CA LEU A 10 -21.21 0.91 -12.17
C LEU A 10 -20.99 -0.38 -11.36
N LYS A 11 -21.69 -0.52 -10.22
CA LYS A 11 -21.65 -1.76 -9.46
C LYS A 11 -22.19 -2.92 -10.25
N LYS A 12 -23.35 -2.75 -10.91
CA LYS A 12 -23.97 -3.78 -11.74
C LYS A 12 -23.02 -4.16 -12.88
N ASP A 13 -22.57 -3.20 -13.68
CA ASP A 13 -21.66 -3.44 -14.81
C ASP A 13 -20.36 -4.15 -14.35
N THR A 14 -19.85 -3.80 -13.15
CA THR A 14 -18.69 -4.46 -12.56
C THR A 14 -18.99 -5.91 -12.17
N ILE A 15 -20.17 -6.20 -11.66
CA ILE A 15 -20.60 -7.55 -11.30
C ILE A 15 -20.76 -8.40 -12.56
N ASP A 16 -21.44 -7.86 -13.57
CA ASP A 16 -21.64 -8.51 -14.86
C ASP A 16 -20.28 -8.81 -15.55
N PHE A 17 -19.30 -7.90 -15.40
CA PHE A 17 -17.93 -8.12 -15.86
C PHE A 17 -17.27 -9.32 -15.15
N VAL A 18 -17.41 -9.45 -13.82
CA VAL A 18 -16.87 -10.60 -13.07
C VAL A 18 -17.51 -11.90 -13.58
N GLU A 19 -18.81 -11.92 -13.74
CA GLU A 19 -19.57 -13.12 -14.06
C GLU A 19 -19.39 -13.56 -15.53
N SER A 20 -19.21 -12.62 -16.48
CA SER A 20 -19.12 -12.93 -17.90
C SER A 20 -17.71 -12.81 -18.49
N LYS A 21 -16.93 -11.81 -18.09
CA LYS A 21 -15.63 -11.51 -18.73
C LYS A 21 -14.46 -12.03 -17.94
N LEU A 22 -14.48 -11.86 -16.62
CA LEU A 22 -13.36 -12.25 -15.77
C LEU A 22 -13.21 -13.78 -15.72
N GLN A 23 -14.32 -14.51 -15.58
CA GLN A 23 -14.34 -15.98 -15.58
C GLN A 23 -13.83 -16.59 -16.89
N HIS A 24 -14.11 -15.94 -18.03
CA HIS A 24 -13.70 -16.37 -19.35
C HIS A 24 -12.37 -15.74 -19.81
N LYS A 25 -11.64 -15.05 -18.93
CA LYS A 25 -10.36 -14.37 -19.21
C LYS A 25 -10.44 -13.27 -20.29
N TYR A 26 -11.58 -12.62 -20.44
CA TYR A 26 -11.75 -11.44 -21.29
C TYR A 26 -11.57 -10.16 -20.47
N TYR A 27 -10.31 -9.74 -20.30
CA TYR A 27 -9.93 -8.72 -19.32
C TYR A 27 -10.14 -7.27 -19.74
N ASP A 28 -10.95 -6.96 -20.75
CA ASP A 28 -11.21 -5.58 -21.13
C ASP A 28 -12.04 -4.83 -20.07
N ILE A 29 -11.37 -4.48 -18.97
CA ILE A 29 -11.98 -3.78 -17.83
C ILE A 29 -12.46 -2.38 -18.19
N ASP A 30 -11.94 -1.78 -19.27
CA ASP A 30 -12.31 -0.44 -19.71
C ASP A 30 -13.80 -0.34 -20.05
N VAL A 31 -14.42 -1.43 -20.50
CA VAL A 31 -15.87 -1.48 -20.79
C VAL A 31 -16.74 -1.11 -19.59
N VAL A 32 -16.24 -1.37 -18.37
CA VAL A 32 -16.98 -1.12 -17.12
C VAL A 32 -17.10 0.38 -16.82
N TYR A 33 -16.04 1.16 -17.04
CA TYR A 33 -16.00 2.55 -16.59
C TYR A 33 -15.97 3.57 -17.73
N ASN A 34 -15.70 3.16 -18.96
CA ASN A 34 -15.68 4.09 -20.11
C ASN A 34 -17.08 4.65 -20.45
N ALA A 35 -18.15 3.96 -20.09
CA ALA A 35 -19.52 4.47 -20.23
C ALA A 35 -19.84 5.62 -19.26
N TYR A 36 -19.02 5.86 -18.21
CA TYR A 36 -19.26 6.97 -17.29
C TYR A 36 -19.05 8.32 -18.02
N PRO A 37 -20.06 9.23 -18.00
CA PRO A 37 -20.09 10.38 -18.92
C PRO A 37 -19.13 11.50 -18.56
N LEU A 38 -18.82 11.67 -17.27
CA LEU A 38 -17.97 12.77 -16.82
C LEU A 38 -16.50 12.42 -16.99
N ARG A 39 -15.72 13.42 -17.40
CA ARG A 39 -14.26 13.35 -17.47
C ARG A 39 -13.64 14.51 -16.70
N ILE A 40 -12.51 14.26 -16.07
CA ILE A 40 -11.65 15.28 -15.45
C ILE A 40 -10.30 15.16 -16.15
N ASP A 41 -9.85 16.24 -16.80
CA ASP A 41 -8.63 16.25 -17.62
C ASP A 41 -8.59 15.08 -18.64
N ASN A 42 -9.72 14.87 -19.33
CA ASN A 42 -9.95 13.78 -20.30
C ASN A 42 -9.84 12.36 -19.71
N LYS A 43 -9.82 12.22 -18.36
CA LYS A 43 -9.74 10.92 -17.68
C LYS A 43 -11.03 10.60 -16.94
N VAL A 44 -11.29 9.31 -16.76
CA VAL A 44 -12.34 8.84 -15.86
C VAL A 44 -12.00 9.26 -14.43
N PRO A 45 -12.97 9.84 -13.67
CA PRO A 45 -12.71 10.28 -12.31
C PRO A 45 -12.18 9.18 -11.40
N HIS A 46 -11.17 9.47 -10.59
CA HIS A 46 -10.57 8.52 -9.64
C HIS A 46 -11.60 7.82 -8.74
N ALA A 47 -12.68 8.52 -8.38
CA ALA A 47 -13.75 7.95 -7.56
C ALA A 47 -14.51 6.81 -8.28
N VAL A 48 -14.66 6.87 -9.60
CA VAL A 48 -15.25 5.82 -10.44
C VAL A 48 -14.36 4.59 -10.43
N ILE A 49 -13.08 4.75 -10.74
CA ILE A 49 -12.10 3.66 -10.74
C ILE A 49 -11.99 3.00 -9.36
N THR A 50 -12.00 3.81 -8.30
CA THR A 50 -12.03 3.32 -6.92
C THR A 50 -13.27 2.45 -6.63
N LEU A 51 -14.44 2.87 -7.11
CA LEU A 51 -15.67 2.12 -6.92
C LEU A 51 -15.60 0.76 -7.63
N VAL A 52 -15.10 0.75 -8.87
CA VAL A 52 -14.89 -0.49 -9.63
C VAL A 52 -13.94 -1.44 -8.87
N GLY A 53 -12.77 -0.94 -8.44
CA GLY A 53 -11.81 -1.75 -7.69
C GLY A 53 -12.37 -2.33 -6.38
N LYS A 54 -13.14 -1.54 -5.63
CA LYS A 54 -13.83 -2.00 -4.41
C LYS A 54 -14.89 -3.06 -4.70
N THR A 55 -15.67 -2.89 -5.78
CA THR A 55 -16.69 -3.84 -6.18
C THR A 55 -16.08 -5.16 -6.63
N LEU A 56 -15.05 -5.11 -7.48
CA LEU A 56 -14.25 -6.27 -7.87
C LEU A 56 -13.72 -7.01 -6.63
N GLY A 57 -13.00 -6.32 -5.76
CA GLY A 57 -12.45 -6.93 -4.55
C GLY A 57 -13.51 -7.57 -3.65
N SER A 58 -14.73 -6.99 -3.60
CA SER A 58 -15.82 -7.56 -2.80
C SER A 58 -16.48 -8.78 -3.43
N LYS A 59 -16.34 -8.97 -4.73
CA LYS A 59 -16.89 -10.13 -5.46
C LYS A 59 -15.91 -11.28 -5.54
N ILE A 60 -14.65 -10.99 -5.88
CA ILE A 60 -13.66 -12.04 -6.18
C ILE A 60 -12.84 -12.51 -4.97
N TYR A 61 -12.99 -11.89 -3.77
CA TYR A 61 -12.11 -12.18 -2.62
C TYR A 61 -12.11 -13.64 -2.16
N LYS A 62 -13.17 -14.39 -2.42
CA LYS A 62 -13.27 -15.82 -2.03
C LYS A 62 -12.32 -16.68 -2.86
N ASP A 63 -12.23 -16.37 -4.15
CA ASP A 63 -11.47 -17.11 -5.15
C ASP A 63 -10.38 -16.23 -5.77
N ALA A 64 -9.90 -15.24 -5.00
CA ALA A 64 -9.01 -14.18 -5.49
C ALA A 64 -7.67 -14.74 -6.01
N GLU A 65 -7.22 -15.87 -5.52
CA GLU A 65 -6.05 -16.59 -6.00
C GLU A 65 -6.19 -17.11 -7.44
N ASN A 66 -7.41 -17.26 -7.96
CA ASN A 66 -7.65 -17.70 -9.32
C ASN A 66 -7.47 -16.59 -10.37
N TYR A 67 -7.21 -15.35 -9.93
CA TYR A 67 -7.16 -14.16 -10.79
C TYR A 67 -5.78 -13.50 -10.87
N PHE A 68 -4.69 -14.22 -10.63
CA PHE A 68 -3.34 -13.67 -10.70
C PHE A 68 -3.00 -13.11 -12.09
N ASP A 69 -3.40 -13.78 -13.17
CA ASP A 69 -3.24 -13.29 -14.54
C ASP A 69 -3.94 -11.93 -14.76
N PHE A 70 -5.13 -11.77 -14.18
CA PHE A 70 -5.87 -10.52 -14.25
C PHE A 70 -5.17 -9.39 -13.46
N TYR A 71 -4.53 -9.70 -12.34
CA TYR A 71 -3.77 -8.71 -11.58
C TYR A 71 -2.54 -8.23 -12.36
N GLU A 72 -1.86 -9.14 -13.03
CA GLU A 72 -0.74 -8.79 -13.92
C GLU A 72 -1.19 -7.90 -15.09
N TYR A 73 -2.30 -8.24 -15.74
CA TYR A 73 -2.91 -7.44 -16.77
C TYR A 73 -3.22 -6.02 -16.28
N LEU A 74 -3.83 -5.86 -15.11
CA LEU A 74 -4.12 -4.56 -14.53
C LEU A 74 -2.85 -3.70 -14.36
N LEU A 75 -1.79 -4.31 -13.86
CA LEU A 75 -0.52 -3.62 -13.61
C LEU A 75 0.25 -3.29 -14.89
N LYS A 76 0.27 -4.20 -15.86
CA LYS A 76 1.06 -4.05 -17.09
C LYS A 76 0.35 -3.20 -18.15
N GLU A 77 -0.97 -3.34 -18.31
CA GLU A 77 -1.69 -2.79 -19.47
C GLU A 77 -2.61 -1.60 -19.13
N LYS A 78 -3.08 -1.47 -17.89
CA LYS A 78 -4.10 -0.47 -17.54
C LYS A 78 -3.59 0.77 -16.82
N GLY A 79 -2.28 0.94 -16.74
CA GLY A 79 -1.63 2.15 -16.26
C GLY A 79 -2.15 2.60 -14.89
N GLU A 80 -2.55 3.86 -14.75
CA GLU A 80 -3.02 4.43 -13.49
C GLU A 80 -4.32 3.77 -12.99
N ASN A 81 -5.26 3.52 -13.89
CA ASN A 81 -6.54 2.88 -13.54
C ASN A 81 -6.32 1.46 -13.02
N GLY A 82 -5.46 0.69 -13.68
CA GLY A 82 -5.11 -0.66 -13.27
C GLY A 82 -4.46 -0.71 -11.88
N ARG A 83 -3.52 0.20 -11.59
CA ARG A 83 -2.91 0.32 -10.24
C ARG A 83 -3.94 0.56 -9.15
N ILE A 84 -4.89 1.46 -9.41
CA ILE A 84 -5.97 1.78 -8.47
C ILE A 84 -6.85 0.55 -8.23
N ILE A 85 -7.33 -0.08 -9.30
CA ILE A 85 -8.17 -1.28 -9.23
C ILE A 85 -7.45 -2.39 -8.46
N PHE A 86 -6.22 -2.69 -8.84
CA PHE A 86 -5.38 -3.71 -8.18
C PHE A 86 -5.24 -3.44 -6.69
N ALA A 87 -4.87 -2.22 -6.29
CA ALA A 87 -4.69 -1.88 -4.89
C ALA A 87 -5.97 -2.06 -4.05
N TYR A 88 -7.14 -1.78 -4.59
CA TYR A 88 -8.43 -1.98 -3.89
C TYR A 88 -8.86 -3.45 -3.86
N ILE A 89 -8.54 -4.24 -4.88
CA ILE A 89 -8.73 -5.71 -4.83
C ILE A 89 -7.84 -6.27 -3.70
N MET A 90 -6.55 -5.93 -3.69
CA MET A 90 -5.61 -6.39 -2.67
C MET A 90 -6.01 -5.94 -1.25
N ALA A 91 -6.56 -4.74 -1.09
CA ALA A 91 -7.07 -4.27 0.19
C ALA A 91 -8.17 -5.20 0.76
N ARG A 92 -8.98 -5.80 -0.09
CA ARG A 92 -9.99 -6.77 0.32
C ARG A 92 -9.41 -8.16 0.54
N ALA A 93 -8.55 -8.62 -0.37
CA ALA A 93 -7.92 -9.93 -0.34
C ALA A 93 -7.04 -10.10 0.91
N VAL A 94 -6.12 -9.16 1.19
CA VAL A 94 -5.26 -9.16 2.39
C VAL A 94 -6.09 -9.18 3.67
N ARG A 95 -7.17 -8.39 3.73
CA ARG A 95 -8.03 -8.37 4.92
C ARG A 95 -8.73 -9.70 5.19
N LYS A 96 -8.99 -10.50 4.16
CA LYS A 96 -9.79 -11.74 4.25
C LYS A 96 -8.94 -13.00 4.26
N LYS A 97 -7.83 -13.00 3.53
CA LYS A 97 -6.90 -14.13 3.40
C LYS A 97 -5.45 -13.60 3.53
N PRO A 98 -5.05 -13.06 4.71
CA PRO A 98 -3.74 -12.42 4.86
C PRO A 98 -2.58 -13.36 4.54
N ASP A 99 -2.65 -14.61 4.96
CA ASP A 99 -1.57 -15.60 4.81
C ASP A 99 -1.19 -15.80 3.32
N ILE A 100 -2.18 -15.83 2.42
CA ILE A 100 -1.95 -16.00 0.99
C ILE A 100 -1.49 -14.68 0.35
N PHE A 101 -2.21 -13.59 0.65
CA PHE A 101 -2.01 -12.34 -0.08
C PHE A 101 -0.86 -11.47 0.43
N ILE A 102 -0.40 -11.67 1.66
CA ILE A 102 0.85 -11.05 2.12
C ILE A 102 2.04 -11.65 1.37
N GLU A 103 2.09 -12.97 1.18
CA GLU A 103 3.15 -13.63 0.42
C GLU A 103 3.12 -13.21 -1.06
N TYR A 104 1.95 -13.19 -1.69
CA TYR A 104 1.80 -12.68 -3.05
C TYR A 104 2.27 -11.23 -3.19
N LEU A 105 1.88 -10.36 -2.26
CA LEU A 105 2.31 -8.96 -2.26
C LEU A 105 3.79 -8.80 -1.94
N GLU A 106 4.40 -9.65 -1.13
CA GLU A 106 5.86 -9.67 -0.95
C GLU A 106 6.57 -9.83 -2.29
N SER A 107 6.16 -10.83 -3.09
CA SER A 107 6.75 -11.05 -4.42
C SER A 107 6.61 -9.83 -5.32
N PHE A 108 5.42 -9.23 -5.38
CA PHE A 108 5.18 -8.00 -6.13
C PHE A 108 6.01 -6.82 -5.62
N LEU A 109 5.99 -6.55 -4.31
CA LEU A 109 6.66 -5.39 -3.70
C LEU A 109 8.19 -5.47 -3.79
N PHE A 110 8.76 -6.69 -3.84
CA PHE A 110 10.21 -6.87 -3.93
C PHE A 110 10.74 -6.71 -5.36
N THR A 111 9.90 -6.91 -6.36
CA THR A 111 10.30 -6.92 -7.78
C THR A 111 9.80 -5.70 -8.56
N THR A 112 8.79 -4.98 -8.05
CA THR A 112 8.21 -3.84 -8.77
C THR A 112 9.18 -2.67 -8.89
N ASP A 113 9.27 -2.09 -10.08
CA ASP A 113 9.90 -0.79 -10.37
C ASP A 113 8.89 0.38 -10.37
N ASP A 114 7.61 0.09 -10.20
CA ASP A 114 6.53 1.07 -10.20
C ASP A 114 6.28 1.66 -8.80
N GLN A 115 6.89 2.82 -8.52
CA GLN A 115 6.72 3.53 -7.25
C GLN A 115 5.25 3.89 -6.95
N LYS A 116 4.43 4.19 -7.98
CA LYS A 116 3.02 4.56 -7.78
C LYS A 116 2.20 3.35 -7.39
N ALA A 117 2.40 2.21 -8.04
CA ALA A 117 1.75 0.95 -7.69
C ALA A 117 2.14 0.51 -6.27
N CYS A 118 3.44 0.55 -5.95
CA CYS A 118 3.95 0.23 -4.61
C CYS A 118 3.30 1.11 -3.53
N ASN A 119 3.29 2.44 -3.72
CA ASN A 119 2.66 3.38 -2.78
C ASN A 119 1.16 3.07 -2.59
N LEU A 120 0.42 2.79 -3.67
CA LEU A 120 -1.00 2.48 -3.60
C LEU A 120 -1.27 1.18 -2.83
N VAL A 121 -0.53 0.11 -3.10
CA VAL A 121 -0.66 -1.17 -2.40
C VAL A 121 -0.34 -1.00 -0.92
N ILE A 122 0.76 -0.33 -0.59
CA ILE A 122 1.13 -0.04 0.80
C ILE A 122 0.04 0.78 1.50
N ASP A 123 -0.52 1.80 0.85
CA ASP A 123 -1.55 2.67 1.46
C ASP A 123 -2.92 1.99 1.58
N LYS A 124 -3.34 1.23 0.58
CA LYS A 124 -4.71 0.68 0.54
C LYS A 124 -4.84 -0.72 1.13
N ALA A 125 -3.81 -1.56 0.98
CA ALA A 125 -3.84 -2.94 1.46
C ALA A 125 -3.05 -3.13 2.76
N ILE A 126 -1.80 -2.67 2.81
CA ILE A 126 -0.89 -2.96 3.92
C ILE A 126 -1.15 -2.06 5.14
N PHE A 127 -1.32 -0.74 4.95
CA PHE A 127 -1.58 0.17 6.07
C PHE A 127 -2.83 -0.23 6.89
N PRO A 128 -4.01 -0.52 6.30
CA PRO A 128 -5.16 -0.97 7.08
C PRO A 128 -4.96 -2.32 7.78
N PHE A 129 -4.16 -3.22 7.18
CA PHE A 129 -3.81 -4.49 7.77
C PHE A 129 -2.92 -4.30 9.01
N ILE A 130 -1.81 -3.56 8.87
CA ILE A 130 -0.90 -3.25 9.99
C ILE A 130 -1.62 -2.46 11.10
N LYS A 131 -2.42 -1.46 10.72
CA LYS A 131 -3.17 -0.61 11.66
C LYS A 131 -4.08 -1.42 12.58
N LYS A 132 -4.63 -2.52 12.12
CA LYS A 132 -5.55 -3.35 12.91
C LYS A 132 -4.83 -4.07 14.05
N HIS A 133 -3.63 -4.58 13.80
CA HIS A 133 -2.79 -5.32 14.76
C HIS A 133 -1.32 -4.88 14.64
N PRO A 134 -1.00 -3.62 15.02
CA PRO A 134 0.31 -3.05 14.70
C PRO A 134 1.46 -3.79 15.39
N LYS A 135 1.31 -4.17 16.66
CA LYS A 135 2.39 -4.84 17.40
C LYS A 135 2.78 -6.19 16.78
N GLU A 136 1.82 -6.92 16.26
CA GLU A 136 2.00 -8.24 15.65
C GLU A 136 2.61 -8.15 14.25
N ASN A 137 2.29 -7.07 13.52
CA ASN A 137 2.63 -6.95 12.10
C ASN A 137 3.81 -6.00 11.81
N LEU A 138 4.39 -5.32 12.82
CA LEU A 138 5.55 -4.45 12.60
C LEU A 138 6.78 -5.23 12.09
N ASP A 139 6.96 -6.48 12.52
CA ASP A 139 8.09 -7.32 12.09
C ASP A 139 8.08 -7.58 10.59
N LEU A 140 6.89 -7.64 9.97
CA LEU A 140 6.73 -7.74 8.53
C LEU A 140 7.39 -6.55 7.81
N LEU A 141 7.14 -5.32 8.29
CA LEU A 141 7.73 -4.11 7.70
C LEU A 141 9.25 -4.09 7.86
N ILE A 142 9.77 -4.52 9.01
CA ILE A 142 11.22 -4.58 9.25
C ILE A 142 11.88 -5.62 8.34
N LYS A 143 11.26 -6.79 8.16
CA LYS A 143 11.68 -7.80 7.18
C LYS A 143 11.78 -7.20 5.77
N TRP A 144 10.79 -6.41 5.37
CA TRP A 144 10.74 -5.80 4.04
C TRP A 144 11.79 -4.70 3.85
N ILE A 145 12.06 -3.88 4.87
CA ILE A 145 13.11 -2.86 4.82
C ILE A 145 14.49 -3.50 4.57
N LYS A 146 14.75 -4.67 5.14
CA LYS A 146 16.02 -5.41 4.96
C LYS A 146 16.28 -5.85 3.52
N LYS A 147 15.26 -5.85 2.64
CA LYS A 147 15.45 -6.11 1.19
C LYS A 147 16.16 -4.97 0.47
N ASP A 148 16.27 -3.81 1.11
CA ASP A 148 16.95 -2.60 0.61
C ASP A 148 16.49 -2.11 -0.78
N SER A 149 15.27 -2.44 -1.19
CA SER A 149 14.64 -1.84 -2.36
C SER A 149 14.35 -0.37 -2.10
N LYS A 150 14.88 0.54 -2.92
CA LYS A 150 14.65 1.99 -2.81
C LYS A 150 13.15 2.33 -2.84
N ILE A 151 12.40 1.72 -3.77
CA ILE A 151 10.97 1.93 -3.96
C ILE A 151 10.19 1.48 -2.73
N LEU A 152 10.42 0.26 -2.29
CA LEU A 152 9.73 -0.32 -1.15
C LEU A 152 10.07 0.43 0.16
N THR A 153 11.35 0.73 0.39
CA THR A 153 11.80 1.46 1.58
C THR A 153 11.17 2.85 1.67
N GLN A 154 11.04 3.57 0.55
CA GLN A 154 10.36 4.87 0.51
C GLN A 154 8.85 4.74 0.81
N SER A 155 8.21 3.69 0.32
CA SER A 155 6.79 3.44 0.58
C SER A 155 6.54 3.06 2.04
N ILE A 156 7.41 2.22 2.62
CA ILE A 156 7.36 1.85 4.04
C ILE A 156 7.64 3.07 4.93
N GLN A 157 8.58 3.94 4.56
CA GLN A 157 8.83 5.19 5.29
C GLN A 157 7.55 6.01 5.45
N LYS A 158 6.79 6.20 4.36
CA LYS A 158 5.50 6.91 4.40
C LYS A 158 4.49 6.19 5.30
N LEU A 159 4.46 4.87 5.24
CA LEU A 159 3.60 4.05 6.09
C LEU A 159 3.94 4.22 7.58
N LEU A 160 5.22 4.14 7.96
CA LEU A 160 5.65 4.31 9.36
C LEU A 160 5.28 5.68 9.90
N VAL A 161 5.50 6.74 9.12
CA VAL A 161 5.08 8.11 9.47
C VAL A 161 3.57 8.17 9.65
N LYS A 162 2.80 7.57 8.76
CA LYS A 162 1.33 7.53 8.86
C LYS A 162 0.85 6.74 10.09
N LEU A 163 1.55 5.66 10.47
CA LEU A 163 1.24 4.88 11.67
C LEU A 163 1.44 5.70 12.95
N ILE A 164 2.54 6.43 13.09
CA ILE A 164 2.79 7.24 14.30
C ILE A 164 1.89 8.48 14.39
N HIS A 165 1.43 9.03 13.28
CA HIS A 165 0.39 10.05 13.28
C HIS A 165 -0.98 9.49 13.71
N PHE A 166 -1.27 8.25 13.34
CA PHE A 166 -2.50 7.58 13.74
C PHE A 166 -2.49 7.18 15.22
N ASP A 167 -1.39 6.60 15.69
CA ASP A 167 -1.19 6.22 17.09
C ASP A 167 0.26 6.53 17.54
N PRO A 168 0.46 7.67 18.26
CA PRO A 168 1.77 8.05 18.77
C PRO A 168 2.41 7.02 19.73
N LYS A 169 1.64 6.11 20.32
CA LYS A 169 2.18 5.04 21.17
C LYS A 169 3.05 4.06 20.38
N LEU A 170 2.91 4.03 19.06
CA LEU A 170 3.73 3.20 18.17
C LEU A 170 5.14 3.74 17.94
N ILE A 171 5.44 4.98 18.34
CA ILE A 171 6.78 5.58 18.18
C ILE A 171 7.85 4.69 18.81
N LYS A 172 7.72 4.33 20.08
CA LYS A 172 8.71 3.50 20.78
C LYS A 172 8.86 2.10 20.17
N PRO A 173 7.78 1.32 19.96
CA PRO A 173 7.90 0.02 19.32
C PRO A 173 8.56 0.04 17.95
N ILE A 174 8.20 1.01 17.10
CA ILE A 174 8.82 1.16 15.77
C ILE A 174 10.29 1.54 15.91
N PHE A 175 10.60 2.54 16.76
CA PHE A 175 11.97 2.98 17.01
C PHE A 175 12.88 1.82 17.40
N HIS A 176 12.51 1.04 18.43
CA HIS A 176 13.34 -0.08 18.89
C HIS A 176 13.60 -1.14 17.82
N LYS A 177 12.63 -1.37 16.92
CA LYS A 177 12.84 -2.32 15.81
C LYS A 177 13.77 -1.75 14.73
N LEU A 178 13.72 -0.46 14.46
CA LEU A 178 14.59 0.21 13.50
C LEU A 178 16.03 0.36 14.02
N GLU A 179 16.17 0.69 15.31
CA GLU A 179 17.45 0.92 15.99
C GLU A 179 18.43 -0.25 15.86
N ILE A 180 17.93 -1.49 15.91
CA ILE A 180 18.72 -2.72 15.79
C ILE A 180 19.57 -2.75 14.49
N SER A 181 19.08 -2.12 13.42
CA SER A 181 19.75 -2.12 12.11
C SER A 181 20.65 -0.91 11.85
N TRP A 182 20.75 0.04 12.77
CA TRP A 182 21.41 1.33 12.51
C TRP A 182 22.92 1.23 12.26
N LEU A 183 23.60 0.30 12.89
CA LEU A 183 25.05 0.12 12.72
C LEU A 183 25.44 -0.32 11.30
N TYR A 184 24.53 -0.99 10.61
CA TYR A 184 24.73 -1.52 9.26
C TYR A 184 23.73 -0.93 8.26
N ALA A 185 23.27 0.30 8.53
CA ALA A 185 22.23 0.93 7.74
C ALA A 185 22.75 1.29 6.33
N THR A 186 22.04 0.82 5.32
CA THR A 186 22.26 1.25 3.94
C THR A 186 21.78 2.69 3.72
N PRO A 187 22.17 3.38 2.62
CA PRO A 187 21.70 4.73 2.33
C PRO A 187 20.16 4.87 2.33
N ASN A 188 19.43 3.84 1.85
CA ASN A 188 17.97 3.85 1.90
C ASN A 188 17.45 3.77 3.34
N MET A 189 18.06 2.95 4.18
CA MET A 189 17.71 2.81 5.59
C MET A 189 18.06 4.07 6.39
N ILE A 190 19.21 4.72 6.12
CA ILE A 190 19.58 6.00 6.72
C ILE A 190 18.51 7.03 6.42
N LYS A 191 18.13 7.19 5.15
CA LYS A 191 17.07 8.13 4.73
C LYS A 191 15.73 7.83 5.39
N LEU A 192 15.33 6.55 5.46
CA LEU A 192 14.10 6.14 6.14
C LEU A 192 14.12 6.55 7.61
N ASN A 193 15.19 6.21 8.34
CA ASN A 193 15.33 6.47 9.76
C ASN A 193 15.38 7.97 10.07
N THR A 194 16.14 8.74 9.29
CA THR A 194 16.20 10.20 9.43
C THR A 194 14.82 10.84 9.25
N ASN A 195 14.06 10.43 8.24
CA ASN A 195 12.71 10.96 8.01
C ASN A 195 11.70 10.49 9.07
N PHE A 196 11.82 9.26 9.55
CA PHE A 196 11.04 8.77 10.67
C PHE A 196 11.30 9.60 11.93
N LEU A 197 12.56 9.83 12.28
CA LEU A 197 12.95 10.64 13.44
C LEU A 197 12.52 12.12 13.33
N LYS A 198 12.54 12.70 12.12
CA LYS A 198 11.95 14.04 11.89
C LYS A 198 10.46 14.07 12.20
N ALA A 199 9.72 13.05 11.77
CA ALA A 199 8.30 12.94 12.09
C ALA A 199 8.07 12.72 13.60
N VAL A 200 8.91 11.92 14.25
CA VAL A 200 8.89 11.71 15.71
C VAL A 200 9.13 13.02 16.44
N TYR A 201 10.08 13.86 16.01
CA TYR A 201 10.32 15.17 16.61
C TYR A 201 9.05 16.06 16.62
N ASN A 202 8.32 16.06 15.52
CA ASN A 202 7.10 16.86 15.39
C ASN A 202 5.93 16.34 16.27
N ILE A 203 5.92 15.04 16.60
CA ILE A 203 4.84 14.42 17.39
C ILE A 203 5.21 14.34 18.87
N ASN A 204 6.47 14.00 19.17
CA ASN A 204 6.99 13.77 20.51
C ASN A 204 8.47 14.23 20.60
N SER A 205 8.67 15.54 20.70
CA SER A 205 9.99 16.16 20.77
C SER A 205 10.82 15.67 21.96
N ASN A 206 10.21 15.42 23.10
CA ASN A 206 10.92 14.93 24.30
C ASN A 206 11.54 13.55 24.06
N PHE A 207 10.81 12.65 23.40
CA PHE A 207 11.36 11.35 23.04
C PHE A 207 12.51 11.49 22.03
N TYR A 208 12.34 12.32 20.99
CA TYR A 208 13.41 12.58 20.02
C TYR A 208 14.67 13.14 20.70
N ILE A 209 14.53 14.12 21.60
CA ILE A 209 15.66 14.73 22.34
C ILE A 209 16.36 13.68 23.19
N SER A 210 15.65 12.77 23.84
CA SER A 210 16.25 11.68 24.60
C SER A 210 17.07 10.74 23.72
N VAL A 211 16.54 10.37 22.55
CA VAL A 211 17.26 9.56 21.56
C VAL A 211 18.49 10.29 21.05
N TYR A 212 18.35 11.56 20.66
CA TYR A 212 19.46 12.36 20.15
C TYR A 212 20.59 12.48 21.19
N LYS A 213 20.29 12.70 22.46
CA LYS A 213 21.29 12.76 23.54
C LYS A 213 22.09 11.44 23.67
N ASN A 214 21.45 10.31 23.49
CA ASN A 214 22.08 9.00 23.58
C ASN A 214 23.01 8.70 22.39
N TYR A 215 22.72 9.25 21.21
CA TYR A 215 23.44 8.89 19.97
C TYR A 215 24.31 9.98 19.39
N LYS A 216 24.20 11.27 19.81
CA LYS A 216 24.96 12.39 19.25
C LYS A 216 26.48 12.26 19.36
N SER A 217 26.98 11.54 20.35
CA SER A 217 28.42 11.28 20.54
C SER A 217 28.89 9.99 19.83
N THR A 218 27.96 9.22 19.30
CA THR A 218 28.27 8.03 18.52
C THR A 218 28.48 8.43 17.07
N ARG A 219 29.37 7.74 16.36
CA ARG A 219 29.52 7.94 14.90
C ARG A 219 28.41 7.24 14.12
N ASN A 220 27.18 7.29 14.63
CA ASN A 220 26.04 6.66 13.99
C ASN A 220 25.61 7.45 12.75
N PRO A 221 25.53 6.85 11.57
CA PRO A 221 25.22 7.53 10.32
C PRO A 221 23.83 8.18 10.29
N ILE A 222 22.92 7.81 11.20
CA ILE A 222 21.59 8.41 11.33
C ILE A 222 21.67 9.83 11.93
N PHE A 223 22.72 10.14 12.70
CA PHE A 223 22.95 11.42 13.40
C PHE A 223 24.20 12.17 12.93
N ALA A 224 24.85 11.66 11.87
CA ALA A 224 26.03 12.28 11.25
C ALA A 224 25.69 13.51 10.40
#